data_18a9f809a6cedac34f2138fc6474efb4
#
_entry.id   18a9f809a6cedac34f2138fc6474efb4
#
_cell.length_a   1.000
_cell.length_b   1.000
_cell.length_c   1.000
_cell.angle_alpha   90.00
_cell.angle_beta   90.00
_cell.angle_gamma   90.00
#
_symmetry.space_group_name_H-M   'P 1'
#
loop_
_entity.id
_entity.type
_entity.pdbx_description
1 polymer ?
#
loop_
_entity_poly.entity_id
_entity_poly.type
_entity_poly.pdbx_seq_one_letter_code
_entity_poly.pdbx_strand_id
1 'polypeptide(L)'
;MKNKLYKAILLVAILAMPMVAKSQIYVKLNALYAVVGIINPQIEFVVGPHSSISIDPMFSPYKTIKWGNRNDIHARFGIFQTEYRFYLKREARGFYVSANVGMHAFDMTRPFFFQNNKVISFEPGFGRGWGMMVGLGIGYSHTFKERWVVDAFFAFDRLWSKYNDYKQNGEISLFPGHKVEPKYPDPYNGSAEWLPSKIGVSIGYKIFDPNLPRKTHKQRRIEKMLSE
;
A
#
# COMPACT_ATOMS: atom_id res chain seq x y z
N MET A 1 4.25 -31.29 7.15
CA MET A 1 3.38 -30.13 6.88
C MET A 1 3.96 -29.16 5.85
N LYS A 2 5.25 -28.81 5.88
CA LYS A 2 5.90 -27.87 4.93
C LYS A 2 5.67 -28.22 3.45
N ASN A 3 5.86 -29.51 3.07
CA ASN A 3 5.71 -29.94 1.67
C ASN A 3 4.27 -29.83 1.11
N LYS A 4 3.23 -29.89 1.95
CA LYS A 4 1.84 -29.73 1.51
C LYS A 4 1.54 -28.26 1.21
N LEU A 5 2.10 -27.34 2.00
CA LEU A 5 1.95 -25.89 1.79
C LEU A 5 2.60 -25.43 0.48
N TYR A 6 3.85 -25.88 0.19
CA TYR A 6 4.51 -25.55 -1.08
C TYR A 6 3.76 -26.08 -2.30
N LYS A 7 3.21 -27.32 -2.23
CA LYS A 7 2.39 -27.88 -3.31
C LYS A 7 1.10 -27.09 -3.52
N ALA A 8 0.45 -26.64 -2.44
CA ALA A 8 -0.73 -25.79 -2.53
C ALA A 8 -0.42 -24.42 -3.15
N ILE A 9 0.65 -23.78 -2.74
CA ILE A 9 1.11 -22.49 -3.30
C ILE A 9 1.47 -22.65 -4.78
N LEU A 10 2.20 -23.71 -5.14
CA LEU A 10 2.56 -24.00 -6.52
C LEU A 10 1.33 -24.26 -7.39
N LEU A 11 0.34 -25.01 -6.89
CA LEU A 11 -0.91 -25.28 -7.59
C LEU A 11 -1.70 -24.00 -7.83
N VAL A 12 -1.82 -23.12 -6.82
CA VAL A 12 -2.47 -21.82 -6.94
C VAL A 12 -1.74 -20.93 -7.96
N ALA A 13 -0.42 -20.91 -7.95
CA ALA A 13 0.38 -20.17 -8.91
C ALA A 13 0.17 -20.67 -10.36
N ILE A 14 0.14 -21.98 -10.57
CA ILE A 14 -0.10 -22.60 -11.88
C ILE A 14 -1.53 -22.29 -12.37
N LEU A 15 -2.53 -22.35 -11.50
CA LEU A 15 -3.92 -22.02 -11.83
C LEU A 15 -4.14 -20.53 -12.13
N ALA A 16 -3.33 -19.66 -11.53
CA ALA A 16 -3.37 -18.21 -11.77
C ALA A 16 -2.69 -17.80 -13.11
N MET A 17 -1.73 -18.59 -13.62
CA MET A 17 -0.99 -18.25 -14.84
C MET A 17 -1.86 -17.95 -16.07
N PRO A 18 -2.90 -18.76 -16.42
CA PRO A 18 -3.72 -18.49 -17.60
C PRO A 18 -4.58 -17.23 -17.45
N MET A 19 -4.92 -16.83 -16.22
CA MET A 19 -5.68 -15.61 -15.96
C MET A 19 -4.80 -14.37 -16.21
N VAL A 20 -3.52 -14.44 -15.85
CA VAL A 20 -2.55 -13.35 -16.06
C VAL A 20 -2.19 -13.18 -17.54
N ALA A 21 -2.17 -14.25 -18.32
CA ALA A 21 -1.79 -14.21 -19.75
C ALA A 21 -2.74 -13.36 -20.63
N LYS A 22 -4.00 -13.19 -20.22
CA LYS A 22 -5.02 -12.34 -20.89
C LYS A 22 -5.34 -11.06 -20.11
N SER A 23 -4.58 -10.77 -19.08
CA SER A 23 -4.81 -9.68 -18.14
C SER A 23 -4.25 -8.36 -18.69
N GLN A 24 -5.00 -7.28 -18.50
CA GLN A 24 -4.41 -5.94 -18.60
C GLN A 24 -3.61 -5.69 -17.33
N ILE A 25 -2.42 -5.08 -17.46
CA ILE A 25 -1.54 -4.78 -16.34
C ILE A 25 -1.33 -3.28 -16.24
N TYR A 26 -1.62 -2.73 -15.08
CA TYR A 26 -1.37 -1.34 -14.74
C TYR A 26 -0.25 -1.24 -13.71
N VAL A 27 0.62 -0.27 -13.89
CA VAL A 27 1.56 0.19 -12.86
C VAL A 27 1.11 1.58 -12.45
N LYS A 28 0.94 1.80 -11.15
CA LYS A 28 0.44 3.05 -10.59
C LYS A 28 1.36 3.54 -9.47
N LEU A 29 1.31 4.82 -9.19
CA LEU A 29 1.98 5.45 -8.06
C LEU A 29 0.98 6.34 -7.33
N ASN A 30 0.91 6.23 -6.01
CA ASN A 30 0.07 7.10 -5.20
C ASN A 30 0.68 8.50 -5.12
N ALA A 31 0.03 9.45 -5.78
CA ALA A 31 0.51 10.82 -5.90
C ALA A 31 0.48 11.55 -4.54
N LEU A 32 -0.52 11.31 -3.69
CA LEU A 32 -0.60 11.94 -2.36
C LEU A 32 0.58 11.53 -1.48
N TYR A 33 0.93 10.25 -1.50
CA TYR A 33 2.06 9.75 -0.71
C TYR A 33 3.40 10.19 -1.30
N ALA A 34 3.52 10.27 -2.61
CA ALA A 34 4.72 10.74 -3.27
C ALA A 34 5.08 12.19 -2.90
N VAL A 35 4.08 13.07 -2.73
CA VAL A 35 4.29 14.47 -2.30
C VAL A 35 4.96 14.56 -0.92
N VAL A 36 4.65 13.63 -0.01
CA VAL A 36 5.26 13.57 1.32
C VAL A 36 6.44 12.60 1.39
N GLY A 37 6.92 12.10 0.24
CA GLY A 37 8.08 11.22 0.14
C GLY A 37 7.85 9.78 0.61
N ILE A 38 6.60 9.36 0.78
CA ILE A 38 6.23 7.98 1.05
C ILE A 38 6.13 7.25 -0.30
N ILE A 39 6.77 6.11 -0.40
CA ILE A 39 6.83 5.32 -1.63
C ILE A 39 5.73 4.27 -1.61
N ASN A 40 4.78 4.36 -2.57
CA ASN A 40 3.67 3.43 -2.70
C ASN A 40 3.40 3.12 -4.19
N PRO A 41 4.25 2.29 -4.82
CA PRO A 41 3.97 1.74 -6.13
C PRO A 41 2.86 0.70 -6.03
N GLN A 42 2.06 0.58 -7.08
CA GLN A 42 0.98 -0.39 -7.17
C GLN A 42 1.08 -1.12 -8.51
N ILE A 43 0.82 -2.41 -8.49
CA ILE A 43 0.67 -3.22 -9.70
C ILE A 43 -0.71 -3.84 -9.67
N GLU A 44 -1.51 -3.58 -10.70
CA GLU A 44 -2.87 -4.12 -10.80
C GLU A 44 -3.01 -5.01 -12.03
N PHE A 45 -3.57 -6.20 -11.81
CA PHE A 45 -3.87 -7.21 -12.81
C PHE A 45 -5.38 -7.32 -12.99
N VAL A 46 -5.89 -7.01 -14.16
CA VAL A 46 -7.32 -7.17 -14.48
C VAL A 46 -7.58 -8.63 -14.81
N VAL A 47 -8.11 -9.38 -13.87
CA VAL A 47 -8.28 -10.85 -13.95
C VAL A 47 -9.65 -11.26 -14.50
N GLY A 48 -10.57 -10.31 -14.65
CA GLY A 48 -11.91 -10.58 -15.19
C GLY A 48 -12.58 -9.30 -15.68
N PRO A 49 -13.79 -9.42 -16.28
CA PRO A 49 -14.50 -8.24 -16.82
C PRO A 49 -14.76 -7.15 -15.78
N HIS A 50 -15.00 -7.55 -14.54
CA HIS A 50 -15.31 -6.67 -13.41
C HIS A 50 -14.32 -6.81 -12.25
N SER A 51 -13.23 -7.57 -12.41
CA SER A 51 -12.38 -7.95 -11.30
C SER A 51 -10.92 -7.65 -11.57
N SER A 52 -10.22 -7.15 -10.57
CA SER A 52 -8.77 -7.03 -10.59
C SER A 52 -8.16 -7.42 -9.23
N ILE A 53 -6.87 -7.71 -9.27
CA ILE A 53 -6.03 -7.92 -8.09
C ILE A 53 -4.94 -6.87 -8.12
N SER A 54 -4.79 -6.13 -7.04
CA SER A 54 -3.72 -5.14 -6.85
C SER A 54 -2.74 -5.60 -5.79
N ILE A 55 -1.47 -5.29 -6.00
CA ILE A 55 -0.39 -5.49 -5.04
C ILE A 55 0.18 -4.10 -4.75
N ASP A 56 0.16 -3.71 -3.48
CA ASP A 56 0.41 -2.36 -3.02
C ASP A 56 1.44 -2.33 -1.89
N PRO A 57 2.74 -2.44 -2.17
CA PRO A 57 3.75 -2.15 -1.16
C PRO A 57 3.78 -0.65 -0.87
N MET A 58 3.90 -0.29 0.41
CA MET A 58 4.05 1.09 0.85
C MET A 58 5.12 1.15 1.93
N PHE A 59 6.00 2.15 1.86
CA PHE A 59 7.00 2.35 2.89
C PHE A 59 7.39 3.81 3.05
N SER A 60 7.62 4.18 4.31
CA SER A 60 8.20 5.45 4.70
C SER A 60 9.71 5.29 4.90
N PRO A 61 10.55 6.04 4.17
CA PRO A 61 12.00 6.01 4.35
C PRO A 61 12.45 6.78 5.59
N TYR A 62 11.56 7.56 6.21
CA TYR A 62 11.90 8.45 7.29
C TYR A 62 12.07 7.68 8.60
N LYS A 63 13.23 7.84 9.25
CA LYS A 63 13.44 7.37 10.61
C LYS A 63 12.66 8.22 11.59
N THR A 64 12.90 9.53 11.51
CA THR A 64 12.22 10.56 12.31
C THR A 64 11.85 11.73 11.42
N ILE A 65 10.82 12.45 11.82
CA ILE A 65 10.39 13.69 11.19
C ILE A 65 10.33 14.82 12.22
N LYS A 66 10.43 16.05 11.74
CA LYS A 66 10.25 17.25 12.54
C LYS A 66 8.80 17.73 12.43
N TRP A 67 8.17 17.99 13.58
CA TRP A 67 6.84 18.56 13.65
C TRP A 67 6.76 19.58 14.78
N GLY A 68 6.57 20.86 14.44
CA GLY A 68 6.66 21.94 15.40
C GLY A 68 8.04 21.99 16.07
N ASN A 69 8.07 21.96 17.39
CA ASN A 69 9.30 22.00 18.18
C ASN A 69 9.90 20.60 18.45
N ARG A 70 9.29 19.52 17.96
CA ARG A 70 9.78 18.15 18.10
C ARG A 70 10.48 17.69 16.83
N ASN A 71 11.64 17.07 16.96
CA ASN A 71 12.46 16.50 15.87
C ASN A 71 12.68 14.99 16.03
N ASP A 72 11.96 14.38 16.95
CA ASP A 72 12.12 13.03 17.46
C ASP A 72 10.90 12.12 17.17
N ILE A 73 10.04 12.53 16.24
CA ILE A 73 8.83 11.80 15.90
C ILE A 73 9.19 10.67 14.95
N HIS A 74 9.11 9.43 15.43
CA HIS A 74 9.34 8.25 14.63
C HIS A 74 8.27 8.10 13.55
N ALA A 75 8.69 7.86 12.31
CA ALA A 75 7.80 7.79 11.14
C ALA A 75 8.17 6.68 10.16
N ARG A 76 8.88 5.64 10.63
CA ARG A 76 9.25 4.51 9.78
C ARG A 76 8.17 3.44 9.81
N PHE A 77 7.67 3.08 8.64
CA PHE A 77 6.76 1.95 8.48
C PHE A 77 6.91 1.31 7.10
N GLY A 78 6.51 0.05 7.03
CA GLY A 78 6.34 -0.69 5.80
C GLY A 78 5.02 -1.45 5.85
N ILE A 79 4.26 -1.39 4.76
CA ILE A 79 3.00 -2.11 4.58
C ILE A 79 3.10 -2.87 3.27
N PHE A 80 2.69 -4.12 3.28
CA PHE A 80 2.49 -4.91 2.09
C PHE A 80 1.03 -5.36 2.05
N GLN A 81 0.29 -4.89 1.06
CA GLN A 81 -1.14 -5.13 0.95
C GLN A 81 -1.46 -5.73 -0.42
N THR A 82 -2.38 -6.68 -0.42
CA THR A 82 -3.02 -7.22 -1.62
C THR A 82 -4.50 -6.90 -1.55
N GLU A 83 -5.06 -6.48 -2.66
CA GLU A 83 -6.43 -6.00 -2.75
C GLU A 83 -7.13 -6.69 -3.92
N TYR A 84 -8.28 -7.29 -3.66
CA TYR A 84 -9.21 -7.73 -4.68
C TYR A 84 -10.24 -6.64 -4.91
N ARG A 85 -10.40 -6.19 -6.15
CA ARG A 85 -11.32 -5.12 -6.56
C ARG A 85 -12.43 -5.66 -7.42
N PHE A 86 -13.66 -5.29 -7.12
CA PHE A 86 -14.83 -5.55 -7.93
C PHE A 86 -15.38 -4.23 -8.48
N TYR A 87 -15.34 -4.09 -9.79
CA TYR A 87 -15.75 -2.89 -10.53
C TYR A 87 -17.19 -3.00 -10.99
N LEU A 88 -17.96 -1.92 -10.88
CA LEU A 88 -19.32 -1.84 -11.40
C LEU A 88 -19.32 -1.79 -12.93
N LYS A 89 -18.28 -1.24 -13.55
CA LYS A 89 -18.08 -1.23 -15.00
C LYS A 89 -17.01 -2.23 -15.41
N ARG A 90 -17.08 -2.70 -16.67
CA ARG A 90 -16.06 -3.57 -17.25
C ARG A 90 -14.70 -2.89 -17.39
N GLU A 91 -13.66 -3.68 -17.56
CA GLU A 91 -12.29 -3.24 -17.85
C GLU A 91 -11.65 -2.42 -16.74
N ALA A 92 -11.95 -2.73 -15.47
CA ALA A 92 -11.43 -2.06 -14.30
C ALA A 92 -11.66 -0.54 -14.32
N ARG A 93 -12.88 -0.11 -14.66
CA ARG A 93 -13.27 1.30 -14.74
C ARG A 93 -14.46 1.63 -13.83
N GLY A 94 -14.54 2.90 -13.44
CA GLY A 94 -15.62 3.42 -12.62
C GLY A 94 -15.49 3.08 -11.16
N PHE A 95 -16.60 3.07 -10.45
CA PHE A 95 -16.64 2.73 -9.03
C PHE A 95 -16.33 1.25 -8.80
N TYR A 96 -15.61 0.99 -7.71
CA TYR A 96 -15.33 -0.34 -7.24
C TYR A 96 -15.42 -0.43 -5.72
N VAL A 97 -15.63 -1.64 -5.24
CA VAL A 97 -15.44 -2.04 -3.85
C VAL A 97 -14.26 -2.99 -3.81
N SER A 98 -13.56 -3.02 -2.69
CA SER A 98 -12.41 -3.90 -2.53
C SER A 98 -12.39 -4.61 -1.19
N ALA A 99 -11.73 -5.77 -1.19
CA ALA A 99 -11.36 -6.50 0.00
C ALA A 99 -9.83 -6.55 0.08
N ASN A 100 -9.30 -6.20 1.24
CA ASN A 100 -7.88 -6.02 1.46
C ASN A 100 -7.36 -7.04 2.47
N VAL A 101 -6.16 -7.52 2.23
CA VAL A 101 -5.38 -8.30 3.21
C VAL A 101 -3.93 -7.85 3.12
N GLY A 102 -3.29 -7.71 4.27
CA GLY A 102 -1.91 -7.24 4.29
C GLY A 102 -1.20 -7.50 5.59
N MET A 103 0.06 -7.10 5.60
CA MET A 103 0.91 -7.08 6.78
C MET A 103 1.61 -5.73 6.87
N HIS A 104 1.92 -5.34 8.10
CA HIS A 104 2.62 -4.09 8.36
C HIS A 104 3.71 -4.30 9.41
N ALA A 105 4.76 -3.50 9.30
CA ALA A 105 5.78 -3.35 10.31
C ALA A 105 6.01 -1.85 10.53
N PHE A 106 6.22 -1.45 11.76
CA PHE A 106 6.32 -0.03 12.09
C PHE A 106 7.27 0.25 13.24
N ASP A 107 7.78 1.46 13.22
CA ASP A 107 8.55 2.13 14.26
C ASP A 107 8.04 3.58 14.24
N MET A 108 6.96 3.83 14.98
CA MET A 108 6.18 5.06 14.83
C MET A 108 5.77 5.65 16.17
N THR A 109 5.82 6.98 16.23
CA THR A 109 5.18 7.75 17.30
C THR A 109 3.69 7.88 16.98
N ARG A 110 2.82 7.55 17.93
CA ARG A 110 1.37 7.62 17.71
C ARG A 110 0.90 9.06 17.52
N PRO A 111 0.21 9.37 16.42
CA PRO A 111 -0.50 10.63 16.28
C PRO A 111 -1.84 10.58 17.01
N PHE A 112 -2.20 11.66 17.67
CA PHE A 112 -3.54 11.93 18.17
C PHE A 112 -4.12 13.10 17.38
N PHE A 113 -5.35 12.92 16.92
CA PHE A 113 -6.07 13.94 16.17
C PHE A 113 -7.06 14.66 17.08
N PHE A 114 -7.16 15.99 16.94
CA PHE A 114 -8.11 16.85 17.65
C PHE A 114 -8.01 16.76 19.19
N GLN A 115 -6.81 16.64 19.71
CA GLN A 115 -6.55 16.58 21.14
C GLN A 115 -5.82 17.82 21.64
N ASN A 116 -6.17 18.32 22.83
CA ASN A 116 -5.53 19.48 23.49
C ASN A 116 -5.48 20.74 22.63
N ASN A 117 -6.57 21.11 21.94
CA ASN A 117 -6.68 22.24 21.04
C ASN A 117 -5.66 22.22 19.86
N LYS A 118 -5.11 21.06 19.55
CA LYS A 118 -4.25 20.84 18.39
C LYS A 118 -4.91 19.91 17.40
N VAL A 119 -4.76 20.21 16.12
CA VAL A 119 -5.27 19.34 15.04
C VAL A 119 -4.53 18.00 15.06
N ILE A 120 -3.22 18.03 15.30
CA ILE A 120 -2.38 16.84 15.43
C ILE A 120 -1.45 17.04 16.61
N SER A 121 -1.39 16.03 17.49
CA SER A 121 -0.39 15.90 18.57
C SER A 121 0.23 14.51 18.52
N PHE A 122 1.37 14.35 19.19
CA PHE A 122 2.11 13.09 19.18
C PHE A 122 2.43 12.66 20.61
N GLU A 123 2.28 11.36 20.86
CA GLU A 123 2.62 10.74 22.13
C GLU A 123 4.12 10.96 22.48
N PRO A 124 4.47 11.11 23.77
CA PRO A 124 5.87 11.09 24.19
C PRO A 124 6.36 9.62 24.20
N GLY A 125 6.96 9.18 23.10
CA GLY A 125 7.44 7.82 22.92
C GLY A 125 7.13 7.29 21.52
N PHE A 126 7.43 6.03 21.30
CA PHE A 126 7.17 5.37 20.02
C PHE A 126 6.86 3.89 20.22
N GLY A 127 6.03 3.34 19.35
CA GLY A 127 5.75 1.92 19.27
C GLY A 127 6.55 1.28 18.13
N ARG A 128 7.10 0.09 18.39
CA ARG A 128 7.76 -0.73 17.37
C ARG A 128 7.14 -2.11 17.33
N GLY A 129 6.72 -2.53 16.16
CA GLY A 129 6.07 -3.82 16.01
C GLY A 129 5.72 -4.17 14.57
N TRP A 130 4.94 -5.22 14.47
CA TRP A 130 4.40 -5.70 13.21
C TRP A 130 3.03 -6.33 13.42
N GLY A 131 2.31 -6.51 12.34
CA GLY A 131 0.98 -7.10 12.42
C GLY A 131 0.41 -7.47 11.07
N MET A 132 -0.86 -7.87 11.12
CA MET A 132 -1.67 -8.18 9.95
C MET A 132 -2.86 -7.22 9.88
N MET A 133 -3.41 -7.05 8.70
CA MET A 133 -4.58 -6.23 8.45
C MET A 133 -5.53 -6.91 7.47
N VAL A 134 -6.82 -6.71 7.69
CA VAL A 134 -7.88 -7.15 6.78
C VAL A 134 -8.98 -6.08 6.78
N GLY A 135 -9.48 -5.74 5.63
CA GLY A 135 -10.53 -4.74 5.54
C GLY A 135 -11.19 -4.60 4.20
N LEU A 136 -11.89 -3.49 4.05
CA LEU A 136 -12.66 -3.16 2.87
C LEU A 136 -12.30 -1.77 2.39
N GLY A 137 -12.47 -1.57 1.09
CA GLY A 137 -12.23 -0.27 0.47
C GLY A 137 -13.25 0.05 -0.60
N ILE A 138 -13.26 1.29 -0.98
CA ILE A 138 -14.01 1.82 -2.11
C ILE A 138 -13.11 2.70 -2.94
N GLY A 139 -13.40 2.82 -4.22
CA GLY A 139 -12.66 3.72 -5.08
C GLY A 139 -13.35 3.98 -6.41
N TYR A 140 -12.72 4.87 -7.16
CA TYR A 140 -13.14 5.22 -8.51
C TYR A 140 -11.94 5.30 -9.43
N SER A 141 -11.97 4.51 -10.50
CA SER A 141 -10.90 4.43 -11.50
C SER A 141 -11.38 5.01 -12.83
N HIS A 142 -10.62 5.95 -13.38
CA HIS A 142 -10.88 6.57 -14.68
C HIS A 142 -9.70 6.39 -15.62
N THR A 143 -9.93 5.78 -16.78
CA THR A 143 -8.92 5.61 -17.82
C THR A 143 -9.08 6.68 -18.89
N PHE A 144 -8.00 7.35 -19.23
CA PHE A 144 -7.95 8.36 -20.29
C PHE A 144 -6.79 8.08 -21.26
N LYS A 145 -6.93 8.55 -22.49
CA LYS A 145 -5.94 8.29 -23.56
C LYS A 145 -5.55 6.81 -23.68
N GLU A 146 -6.53 5.89 -23.50
CA GLU A 146 -6.43 4.43 -23.63
C GLU A 146 -5.47 3.75 -22.64
N ARG A 147 -4.44 4.43 -22.14
CA ARG A 147 -3.37 3.85 -21.33
C ARG A 147 -3.19 4.48 -19.95
N TRP A 148 -3.55 5.73 -19.79
CA TRP A 148 -3.42 6.42 -18.52
C TRP A 148 -4.61 6.16 -17.63
N VAL A 149 -4.38 6.00 -16.34
CA VAL A 149 -5.42 5.81 -15.34
C VAL A 149 -5.19 6.74 -14.16
N VAL A 150 -6.28 7.30 -13.66
CA VAL A 150 -6.35 7.97 -12.35
C VAL A 150 -7.30 7.15 -11.49
N ASP A 151 -6.88 6.89 -10.27
CA ASP A 151 -7.58 6.01 -9.32
C ASP A 151 -7.63 6.70 -7.95
N ALA A 152 -8.82 7.07 -7.50
CA ALA A 152 -9.06 7.63 -6.18
C ALA A 152 -9.65 6.54 -5.28
N PHE A 153 -9.12 6.39 -4.06
CA PHE A 153 -9.48 5.26 -3.19
C PHE A 153 -9.39 5.62 -1.71
N PHE A 154 -10.16 4.87 -0.95
CA PHE A 154 -10.16 4.86 0.50
C PHE A 154 -10.39 3.43 1.01
N ALA A 155 -9.61 3.00 2.00
CA ALA A 155 -9.80 1.71 2.65
C ALA A 155 -9.74 1.84 4.17
N PHE A 156 -10.48 0.96 4.83
CA PHE A 156 -10.61 0.90 6.27
C PHE A 156 -10.40 -0.54 6.71
N ASP A 157 -9.34 -0.78 7.47
CA ASP A 157 -8.89 -2.11 7.82
C ASP A 157 -8.89 -2.32 9.33
N ARG A 158 -9.15 -3.56 9.73
CA ARG A 158 -8.88 -4.07 11.07
C ARG A 158 -7.44 -4.50 11.15
N LEU A 159 -6.69 -3.92 12.09
CA LEU A 159 -5.28 -4.21 12.34
C LEU A 159 -5.14 -5.05 13.60
N TRP A 160 -4.33 -6.11 13.52
CA TRP A 160 -3.87 -6.89 14.66
C TRP A 160 -2.36 -6.74 14.75
N SER A 161 -1.89 -6.05 15.77
CA SER A 161 -0.47 -5.71 15.89
C SER A 161 0.13 -6.29 17.16
N LYS A 162 1.38 -6.72 17.03
CA LYS A 162 2.27 -7.04 18.14
C LYS A 162 3.30 -5.95 18.22
N TYR A 163 3.39 -5.23 19.33
CA TYR A 163 4.36 -4.17 19.46
C TYR A 163 4.79 -3.92 20.90
N ASN A 164 5.96 -3.31 21.05
CA ASN A 164 6.45 -2.77 22.30
C ASN A 164 6.43 -1.25 22.23
N ASP A 165 6.04 -0.62 23.34
CA ASP A 165 6.13 0.83 23.51
C ASP A 165 7.45 1.21 24.19
N TYR A 166 8.09 2.23 23.67
CA TYR A 166 9.36 2.74 24.14
C TYR A 166 9.22 4.19 24.60
N LYS A 167 9.87 4.52 25.75
CA LYS A 167 9.99 5.90 26.19
C LYS A 167 11.03 6.61 25.35
N GLN A 168 10.82 7.88 25.13
CA GLN A 168 11.76 8.76 24.48
C GLN A 168 12.74 9.32 25.50
N ASN A 169 13.82 8.61 25.77
CA ASN A 169 14.93 9.09 26.60
C ASN A 169 16.05 9.52 25.67
N GLY A 170 15.99 10.74 25.14
CA GLY A 170 17.07 11.55 24.55
C GLY A 170 18.07 10.94 23.56
N GLU A 171 18.42 9.67 23.66
CA GLU A 171 19.38 8.98 22.79
C GLU A 171 18.81 7.69 22.26
N ILE A 172 18.38 7.72 21.02
CA ILE A 172 17.89 6.53 20.33
C ILE A 172 19.00 5.96 19.46
N SER A 173 19.75 5.01 20.01
CA SER A 173 20.63 4.18 19.21
C SER A 173 19.85 3.07 18.53
N LEU A 174 19.85 3.05 17.19
CA LEU A 174 19.23 2.02 16.38
C LEU A 174 20.10 0.76 16.21
N PHE A 175 21.21 0.68 16.93
CA PHE A 175 22.13 -0.44 16.84
C PHE A 175 21.86 -1.48 17.93
N PRO A 176 22.05 -2.78 17.64
CA PRO A 176 21.94 -3.83 18.65
C PRO A 176 22.94 -3.57 19.78
N GLY A 177 22.46 -3.38 21.00
CA GLY A 177 23.27 -3.12 22.18
C GLY A 177 22.70 -2.10 23.17
N HIS A 178 21.87 -1.17 22.74
CA HIS A 178 21.14 -0.28 23.64
C HIS A 178 19.75 -0.86 23.93
N LYS A 179 19.59 -1.41 25.12
CA LYS A 179 18.28 -1.83 25.65
C LYS A 179 17.51 -0.58 26.04
N VAL A 180 16.68 -0.08 25.13
CA VAL A 180 15.59 0.82 25.52
C VAL A 180 14.54 -0.13 26.14
N GLU A 181 14.32 -0.01 27.45
CA GLU A 181 13.33 -0.84 28.13
C GLU A 181 11.92 -0.50 27.60
N PRO A 182 11.13 -1.51 27.24
CA PRO A 182 9.75 -1.28 26.84
C PRO A 182 8.97 -0.71 28.03
N LYS A 183 8.11 0.26 27.76
CA LYS A 183 7.22 0.87 28.77
C LYS A 183 6.28 -0.17 29.39
N TYR A 184 5.91 -1.17 28.60
CA TYR A 184 5.14 -2.33 29.01
C TYR A 184 5.87 -3.60 28.57
N PRO A 185 6.09 -4.56 29.46
CA PRO A 185 6.80 -5.80 29.13
C PRO A 185 5.98 -6.75 28.25
N ASP A 186 4.69 -6.47 28.06
CA ASP A 186 3.81 -7.35 27.32
C ASP A 186 3.85 -7.02 25.81
N PRO A 187 4.42 -7.92 24.97
CA PRO A 187 4.48 -7.71 23.53
C PRO A 187 3.10 -7.82 22.83
N TYR A 188 2.09 -8.21 23.60
CA TYR A 188 0.71 -8.34 23.13
C TYR A 188 -0.19 -7.39 23.88
N ASN A 189 -0.38 -6.23 23.37
CA ASN A 189 -1.37 -5.33 23.93
C ASN A 189 -2.77 -5.47 23.30
N GLY A 190 -3.07 -6.59 22.68
CA GLY A 190 -4.39 -6.94 22.18
C GLY A 190 -5.02 -5.91 21.25
N SER A 191 -4.21 -5.06 20.60
CA SER A 191 -4.74 -4.03 19.73
C SER A 191 -5.31 -4.65 18.47
N ALA A 192 -6.61 -4.62 18.41
CA ALA A 192 -7.36 -4.90 17.20
C ALA A 192 -8.14 -3.63 16.87
N GLU A 193 -7.48 -2.70 16.20
CA GLU A 193 -8.01 -1.37 15.93
C GLU A 193 -8.53 -1.28 14.50
N TRP A 194 -9.62 -0.54 14.31
CA TRP A 194 -10.11 -0.17 13.01
C TRP A 194 -9.51 1.18 12.62
N LEU A 195 -8.72 1.21 11.57
CA LEU A 195 -8.04 2.43 11.11
C LEU A 195 -8.18 2.62 9.60
N PRO A 196 -8.21 3.88 9.12
CA PRO A 196 -7.96 4.17 7.72
C PRO A 196 -6.56 3.66 7.35
N SER A 197 -6.51 2.64 6.50
CA SER A 197 -5.26 1.98 6.12
C SER A 197 -4.69 2.52 4.82
N LYS A 198 -5.59 3.02 3.95
CA LYS A 198 -5.22 3.44 2.62
C LYS A 198 -6.12 4.59 2.17
N ILE A 199 -5.51 5.68 1.77
CA ILE A 199 -6.18 6.82 1.14
C ILE A 199 -5.29 7.35 0.04
N GLY A 200 -5.85 7.74 -1.08
CA GLY A 200 -5.00 8.34 -2.10
C GLY A 200 -5.67 8.61 -3.43
N VAL A 201 -4.85 9.24 -4.26
CA VAL A 201 -5.06 9.37 -5.68
C VAL A 201 -3.82 8.84 -6.37
N SER A 202 -3.98 7.76 -7.13
CA SER A 202 -2.89 7.18 -7.92
C SER A 202 -2.99 7.61 -9.37
N ILE A 203 -1.82 7.83 -9.96
CA ILE A 203 -1.66 7.97 -11.40
C ILE A 203 -0.94 6.73 -11.89
N GLY A 204 -1.45 6.13 -12.96
CA GLY A 204 -0.90 4.90 -13.48
C GLY A 204 -0.91 4.83 -15.00
N TYR A 205 -0.19 3.82 -15.48
CA TYR A 205 -0.05 3.54 -16.89
C TYR A 205 -0.28 2.06 -17.17
N LYS A 206 -1.07 1.77 -18.20
CA LYS A 206 -1.32 0.43 -18.70
C LYS A 206 -0.10 -0.04 -19.48
N ILE A 207 0.71 -0.90 -18.88
CA ILE A 207 1.94 -1.43 -19.48
C ILE A 207 1.66 -2.60 -20.42
N PHE A 208 0.60 -3.35 -20.16
CA PHE A 208 0.22 -4.49 -20.98
C PHE A 208 -1.30 -4.50 -21.22
N ASP A 209 -1.71 -4.71 -22.48
CA ASP A 209 -3.08 -4.90 -22.89
C ASP A 209 -3.13 -5.88 -24.07
N PRO A 210 -3.69 -7.08 -23.90
CA PRO A 210 -3.77 -8.07 -24.96
C PRO A 210 -4.68 -7.64 -26.13
N ASN A 211 -5.58 -6.67 -25.89
CA ASN A 211 -6.53 -6.19 -26.89
C ASN A 211 -5.98 -5.01 -27.71
N LEU A 212 -4.87 -4.40 -27.28
CA LEU A 212 -4.24 -3.32 -28.05
C LEU A 212 -3.27 -3.90 -29.09
N PRO A 213 -3.42 -3.51 -30.37
CA PRO A 213 -2.51 -3.95 -31.41
C PRO A 213 -1.08 -3.53 -31.05
N ARG A 214 -0.16 -4.49 -31.08
CA ARG A 214 1.25 -4.20 -30.92
C ARG A 214 1.72 -3.42 -32.15
N LYS A 215 1.89 -2.09 -32.01
CA LYS A 215 2.46 -1.30 -33.09
C LYS A 215 3.87 -1.84 -33.42
N THR A 216 4.04 -2.28 -34.66
CA THR A 216 5.34 -2.72 -35.16
C THR A 216 6.34 -1.54 -35.12
N HIS A 217 7.62 -1.84 -35.10
CA HIS A 217 8.68 -0.81 -35.13
C HIS A 217 8.52 0.16 -36.32
N LYS A 218 8.05 -0.37 -37.46
CA LYS A 218 7.76 0.40 -38.68
C LYS A 218 6.60 1.39 -38.47
N GLN A 219 5.51 0.98 -37.81
CA GLN A 219 4.36 1.84 -37.52
C GLN A 219 4.71 2.98 -36.56
N ARG A 220 5.53 2.71 -35.52
CA ARG A 220 6.01 3.74 -34.60
C ARG A 220 6.89 4.77 -35.29
N ARG A 221 7.70 4.34 -36.26
CA ARG A 221 8.59 5.23 -37.05
C ARG A 221 7.78 6.13 -37.97
N ILE A 222 6.72 5.60 -38.60
CA ILE A 222 5.81 6.39 -39.46
C ILE A 222 5.04 7.42 -38.65
N GLU A 223 4.49 7.03 -37.49
CA GLU A 223 3.78 7.99 -36.61
C GLU A 223 4.70 9.12 -36.13
N LYS A 224 5.95 8.81 -35.82
CA LYS A 224 6.93 9.82 -35.40
C LYS A 224 7.20 10.82 -36.52
N MET A 225 7.36 10.34 -37.77
CA MET A 225 7.56 11.21 -38.96
C MET A 225 6.32 12.04 -39.33
N LEU A 226 5.11 11.61 -38.95
CA LEU A 226 3.87 12.36 -39.20
C LEU A 226 3.54 13.35 -38.07
N SER A 227 4.22 13.29 -36.93
CA SER A 227 4.03 14.18 -35.77
C SER A 227 5.05 15.31 -35.69
N GLU A 228 6.08 15.28 -36.54
CA GLU A 228 7.07 16.35 -36.82
C GLU A 228 6.62 17.21 -38.01
#